data_d8b79497b456a54a76bf3777a00e0127
#
_entry.id   d8b79497b456a54a76bf3777a00e0127
#
_cell.length_a   1.000
_cell.length_b   1.000
_cell.length_c   1.000
_cell.angle_alpha   90.00
_cell.angle_beta   90.00
_cell.angle_gamma   90.00
#
_symmetry.space_group_name_H-M   'P 1'
#
loop_
_entity.id
_entity.type
_entity.pdbx_description
1 polymer ?
#
loop_
_entity_poly.entity_id
_entity_poly.type
_entity_poly.pdbx_seq_one_letter_code
_entity_poly.pdbx_strand_id
1 'polypeptide(L)'
;TLVHSVGGWAAFAGALIVGARRGKYQGKRLTPMPGSNLPMAALGVFILWLGWFGFNGGSQLALGSVTDALSVAKVIVNTNMAASGGVVAALIMTQLIYKKIDITIVLNAAIGGL
;
A
#
# COMPACT_ATOMS: atom_id res chain seq x y z
N THR A 1 -1.37 12.07 7.14
CA THR A 1 -0.53 12.92 6.24
C THR A 1 0.86 13.14 6.80
N LEU A 2 1.01 13.52 8.08
CA LEU A 2 2.32 13.78 8.67
C LEU A 2 3.28 12.58 8.57
N VAL A 3 2.87 11.43 9.05
CA VAL A 3 3.70 10.21 9.10
C VAL A 3 4.16 9.78 7.71
N HIS A 4 3.23 9.68 6.77
CA HIS A 4 3.52 9.23 5.41
C HIS A 4 4.24 10.30 4.57
N SER A 5 4.01 11.59 4.84
CA SER A 5 4.78 12.65 4.21
C SER A 5 6.25 12.59 4.64
N VAL A 6 6.53 12.48 5.93
CA VAL A 6 7.90 12.30 6.44
C VAL A 6 8.54 11.04 5.86
N GLY A 7 7.84 9.91 5.90
CA GLY A 7 8.32 8.65 5.32
C GLY A 7 8.58 8.75 3.82
N GLY A 8 7.70 9.38 3.07
CA GLY A 8 7.83 9.58 1.62
C GLY A 8 9.04 10.45 1.25
N TRP A 9 9.25 11.56 1.94
CA TRP A 9 10.42 12.41 1.72
C TRP A 9 11.73 11.73 2.11
N ALA A 10 11.73 10.97 3.21
CA ALA A 10 12.90 10.18 3.62
C ALA A 10 13.22 9.09 2.59
N ALA A 11 12.21 8.39 2.09
CA ALA A 11 12.37 7.39 1.04
C ALA A 11 12.89 8.00 -0.26
N PHE A 12 12.38 9.17 -0.66
CA PHE A 12 12.84 9.90 -1.84
C PHE A 12 14.32 10.30 -1.71
N ALA A 13 14.71 10.89 -0.58
CA ALA A 13 16.11 11.24 -0.32
C ALA A 13 17.01 10.00 -0.32
N GLY A 14 16.59 8.91 0.32
CA GLY A 14 17.29 7.63 0.30
C GLY A 14 17.46 7.07 -1.11
N ALA A 15 16.40 7.11 -1.92
CA ALA A 15 16.45 6.65 -3.30
C ALA A 15 17.42 7.45 -4.18
N LEU A 16 17.50 8.79 -3.98
CA LEU A 16 18.47 9.64 -4.67
C LEU A 16 19.92 9.32 -4.31
N ILE A 17 20.19 9.04 -3.04
CA ILE A 17 21.55 8.74 -2.54
C ILE A 17 21.98 7.32 -2.96
N VAL A 18 21.13 6.33 -2.78
CA VAL A 18 21.44 4.92 -3.06
C VAL A 18 21.43 4.63 -4.56
N GLY A 19 20.58 5.31 -5.32
CA GLY A 19 20.41 5.10 -6.75
C GLY A 19 19.76 3.76 -7.11
N ALA A 20 19.81 3.41 -8.37
CA ALA A 20 19.22 2.19 -8.89
C ALA A 20 20.03 0.94 -8.50
N ARG A 21 19.35 -0.19 -8.32
CA ARG A 21 20.00 -1.50 -8.11
C ARG A 21 20.99 -1.80 -9.23
N ARG A 22 22.11 -2.39 -8.87
CA ARG A 22 23.14 -2.81 -9.84
C ARG A 22 22.52 -3.76 -10.88
N GLY A 23 22.79 -3.49 -12.17
CA GLY A 23 22.27 -4.30 -13.27
C GLY A 23 20.82 -4.01 -13.69
N LYS A 24 20.09 -3.10 -13.00
CA LYS A 24 18.74 -2.72 -13.41
C LYS A 24 18.71 -1.94 -14.72
N TYR A 25 19.62 -1.01 -14.89
CA TYR A 25 19.80 -0.23 -16.12
C TYR A 25 21.15 -0.56 -16.73
N GLN A 26 21.15 -1.12 -17.94
CA GLN A 26 22.35 -1.43 -18.72
C GLN A 26 22.27 -0.64 -20.04
N GLY A 27 22.79 0.58 -20.02
CA GLY A 27 22.60 1.52 -21.12
C GLY A 27 21.13 1.88 -21.29
N LYS A 28 20.55 1.57 -22.47
CA LYS A 28 19.12 1.79 -22.77
C LYS A 28 18.22 0.61 -22.38
N ARG A 29 18.79 -0.51 -21.91
CA ARG A 29 18.05 -1.71 -21.58
C ARG A 29 17.65 -1.72 -20.10
N LEU A 30 16.36 -1.91 -19.84
CA LEU A 30 15.81 -2.13 -18.50
C LEU A 30 15.73 -3.65 -18.24
N THR A 31 16.40 -4.12 -17.19
CA THR A 31 16.32 -5.50 -16.73
C THR A 31 15.25 -5.61 -15.64
N PRO A 32 14.14 -6.35 -15.87
CA PRO A 32 13.13 -6.57 -14.84
C PRO A 32 13.73 -7.29 -13.62
N MET A 33 13.40 -6.82 -12.42
CA MET A 33 13.80 -7.44 -11.16
C MET A 33 12.54 -7.76 -10.35
N PRO A 34 11.85 -8.87 -10.67
CA PRO A 34 10.63 -9.26 -9.97
C PRO A 34 10.90 -9.61 -8.51
N GLY A 35 9.87 -9.55 -7.67
CA GLY A 35 9.95 -9.99 -6.29
C GLY A 35 10.27 -11.49 -6.20
N SER A 36 11.03 -11.88 -5.18
CA SER A 36 11.50 -13.26 -5.00
C SER A 36 10.41 -14.23 -4.54
N ASN A 37 9.40 -13.74 -3.81
CA ASN A 37 8.33 -14.57 -3.24
C ASN A 37 7.02 -13.80 -3.19
N LEU A 38 6.19 -13.96 -4.21
CA LEU A 38 4.89 -13.27 -4.30
C LEU A 38 3.86 -13.76 -3.26
N PRO A 39 3.75 -15.06 -2.93
CA PRO A 39 2.88 -15.51 -1.84
C PRO A 39 3.25 -14.88 -0.49
N MET A 40 4.53 -14.77 -0.18
CA MET A 40 4.98 -14.11 1.05
C MET A 40 4.68 -12.59 1.03
N ALA A 41 4.82 -11.95 -0.12
CA ALA A 41 4.44 -10.55 -0.30
C ALA A 41 2.93 -10.35 -0.09
N ALA A 42 2.09 -11.25 -0.62
CA ALA A 42 0.66 -11.23 -0.40
C ALA A 42 0.30 -11.40 1.10
N LEU A 43 0.93 -12.36 1.78
CA LEU A 43 0.77 -12.52 3.23
C LEU A 43 1.15 -11.24 3.98
N GLY A 44 2.27 -10.60 3.59
CA GLY A 44 2.70 -9.32 4.15
C GLY A 44 1.65 -8.22 3.99
N VAL A 45 1.00 -8.14 2.82
CA VAL A 45 -0.09 -7.18 2.58
C VAL A 45 -1.30 -7.46 3.47
N PHE A 46 -1.70 -8.72 3.67
CA PHE A 46 -2.80 -9.05 4.59
C PHE A 46 -2.46 -8.69 6.05
N ILE A 47 -1.23 -8.90 6.48
CA ILE A 47 -0.77 -8.51 7.83
C ILE A 47 -0.81 -6.97 7.97
N LEU A 48 -0.35 -6.24 6.96
CA LEU A 48 -0.43 -4.78 6.92
C LEU A 48 -1.88 -4.29 6.93
N TRP A 49 -2.76 -4.91 6.14
CA TRP A 49 -4.19 -4.56 6.11
C TRP A 49 -4.83 -4.72 7.49
N LEU A 50 -4.59 -5.86 8.15
CA LEU A 50 -5.06 -6.09 9.51
C LEU A 50 -4.50 -5.04 10.49
N GLY A 51 -3.21 -4.75 10.41
CA GLY A 51 -2.56 -3.75 11.27
C GLY A 51 -3.08 -2.33 11.02
N TRP A 52 -3.55 -2.04 9.80
CA TRP A 52 -4.05 -0.72 9.44
C TRP A 52 -5.37 -0.36 10.11
N PHE A 53 -6.18 -1.34 10.49
CA PHE A 53 -7.35 -1.08 11.34
C PHE A 53 -6.93 -0.48 12.68
N GLY A 54 -5.84 -0.97 13.27
CA GLY A 54 -5.25 -0.38 14.46
C GLY A 54 -4.60 0.98 14.19
N PHE A 55 -3.88 1.12 13.10
CA PHE A 55 -3.20 2.36 12.72
C PHE A 55 -4.19 3.52 12.51
N ASN A 56 -5.18 3.33 11.66
CA ASN A 56 -6.19 4.35 11.38
C ASN A 56 -7.20 4.50 12.52
N GLY A 57 -7.68 3.40 13.09
CA GLY A 57 -8.61 3.42 14.22
C GLY A 57 -7.99 4.04 15.46
N GLY A 58 -6.73 3.72 15.76
CA GLY A 58 -5.98 4.29 16.87
C GLY A 58 -5.70 5.79 16.70
N SER A 59 -5.70 6.29 15.46
CA SER A 59 -5.51 7.72 15.15
C SER A 59 -6.67 8.60 15.61
N GLN A 60 -7.80 8.01 16.04
CA GLN A 60 -8.86 8.73 16.74
C GLN A 60 -8.41 9.29 18.10
N LEU A 61 -7.40 8.66 18.72
CA LEU A 61 -6.77 9.04 20.00
C LEU A 61 -7.72 9.03 21.21
N ALA A 62 -8.96 8.59 21.07
CA ALA A 62 -9.95 8.50 22.12
C ALA A 62 -10.92 7.33 21.86
N LEU A 63 -11.36 6.67 22.93
CA LEU A 63 -12.35 5.58 22.90
C LEU A 63 -13.28 5.62 24.13
N GLY A 64 -13.20 6.68 24.93
CA GLY A 64 -13.88 6.80 26.21
C GLY A 64 -15.36 7.17 26.13
N SER A 65 -15.88 7.51 24.94
CA SER A 65 -17.28 7.89 24.74
C SER A 65 -17.92 7.08 23.62
N VAL A 66 -19.26 7.06 23.58
CA VAL A 66 -20.01 6.46 22.47
C VAL A 66 -19.67 7.14 21.14
N THR A 67 -19.48 8.45 21.15
CA THR A 67 -19.11 9.22 19.95
C THR A 67 -17.74 8.79 19.43
N ASP A 68 -16.76 8.59 20.31
CA ASP A 68 -15.44 8.12 19.93
C ASP A 68 -15.49 6.71 19.35
N ALA A 69 -16.24 5.80 20.00
CA ALA A 69 -16.41 4.45 19.53
C ALA A 69 -17.06 4.40 18.13
N LEU A 70 -18.07 5.23 17.87
CA LEU A 70 -18.68 5.34 16.54
C LEU A 70 -17.72 5.92 15.51
N SER A 71 -16.87 6.87 15.91
CA SER A 71 -15.82 7.43 15.03
C SER A 71 -14.80 6.36 14.64
N VAL A 72 -14.32 5.59 15.61
CA VAL A 72 -13.40 4.45 15.35
C VAL A 72 -14.04 3.42 14.41
N ALA A 73 -15.31 3.05 14.67
CA ALA A 73 -16.03 2.10 13.82
C ALA A 73 -16.13 2.60 12.36
N LYS A 74 -16.47 3.88 12.16
CA LYS A 74 -16.50 4.49 10.81
C LYS A 74 -15.13 4.46 10.14
N VAL A 75 -14.08 4.79 10.87
CA VAL A 75 -12.70 4.75 10.36
C VAL A 75 -12.33 3.34 9.91
N ILE A 76 -12.63 2.30 10.69
CA ILE A 76 -12.36 0.90 10.34
C ILE A 76 -13.11 0.49 9.06
N VAL A 77 -14.40 0.81 8.98
CA VAL A 77 -15.22 0.50 7.79
C VAL A 77 -14.66 1.21 6.56
N ASN A 78 -14.39 2.52 6.66
CA ASN A 78 -13.84 3.30 5.55
C ASN A 78 -12.45 2.78 5.11
N THR A 79 -11.59 2.42 6.05
CA THR A 79 -10.30 1.81 5.77
C THR A 79 -10.44 0.53 4.95
N ASN A 80 -11.35 -0.37 5.38
CA ASN A 80 -11.60 -1.61 4.65
C ASN A 80 -12.17 -1.36 3.24
N MET A 81 -13.11 -0.43 3.12
CA MET A 81 -13.70 -0.07 1.82
C MET A 81 -12.68 0.57 0.88
N ALA A 82 -11.79 1.41 1.41
CA ALA A 82 -10.77 2.07 0.63
C ALA A 82 -9.73 1.07 0.09
N ALA A 83 -9.25 0.14 0.93
CA ALA A 83 -8.37 -0.94 0.49
C ALA A 83 -9.02 -1.83 -0.58
N SER A 84 -10.27 -2.24 -0.35
CA SER A 84 -11.04 -3.04 -1.30
C SER A 84 -11.26 -2.30 -2.62
N GLY A 85 -11.57 -1.01 -2.55
CA GLY A 85 -11.70 -0.14 -3.73
C GLY A 85 -10.39 -0.06 -4.53
N GLY A 86 -9.25 0.08 -3.85
CA GLY A 86 -7.93 0.06 -4.46
C GLY A 86 -7.67 -1.25 -5.21
N VAL A 87 -7.96 -2.40 -4.58
CA VAL A 87 -7.83 -3.72 -5.19
C VAL A 87 -8.69 -3.83 -6.45
N VAL A 88 -9.97 -3.50 -6.36
CA VAL A 88 -10.91 -3.57 -7.50
C VAL A 88 -10.47 -2.66 -8.64
N ALA A 89 -10.09 -1.42 -8.31
CA ALA A 89 -9.58 -0.48 -9.30
C ALA A 89 -8.33 -1.01 -10.02
N ALA A 90 -7.38 -1.58 -9.28
CA ALA A 90 -6.17 -2.16 -9.85
C ALA A 90 -6.45 -3.38 -10.74
N LEU A 91 -7.39 -4.25 -10.34
CA LEU A 91 -7.82 -5.38 -11.16
C LEU A 91 -8.38 -4.90 -12.52
N ILE A 92 -9.27 -3.92 -12.49
CA ILE A 92 -9.87 -3.34 -13.70
C ILE A 92 -8.79 -2.66 -14.55
N MET A 93 -7.99 -1.80 -13.96
CA MET A 93 -6.99 -1.01 -14.70
C MET A 93 -5.89 -1.88 -15.30
N THR A 94 -5.38 -2.88 -14.56
CA THR A 94 -4.37 -3.79 -15.12
C THR A 94 -4.91 -4.62 -16.26
N GLN A 95 -6.17 -5.07 -16.17
CA GLN A 95 -6.84 -5.79 -17.26
C GLN A 95 -7.05 -4.91 -18.49
N LEU A 96 -7.45 -3.66 -18.31
CA LEU A 96 -7.68 -2.73 -19.41
C LEU A 96 -6.38 -2.30 -20.11
N ILE A 97 -5.34 -1.97 -19.34
CA ILE A 97 -4.09 -1.41 -19.85
C ILE A 97 -3.16 -2.51 -20.37
N TYR A 98 -2.94 -3.54 -19.55
CA TYR A 98 -1.94 -4.58 -19.84
C TYR A 98 -2.55 -5.87 -20.40
N LYS A 99 -3.89 -5.97 -20.48
CA LYS A 99 -4.64 -7.18 -20.88
C LYS A 99 -4.32 -8.41 -20.01
N LYS A 100 -3.78 -8.19 -18.85
CA LYS A 100 -3.47 -9.22 -17.83
C LYS A 100 -3.46 -8.59 -16.45
N ILE A 101 -3.85 -9.37 -15.44
CA ILE A 101 -3.79 -8.95 -14.05
C ILE A 101 -2.33 -9.04 -13.57
N ASP A 102 -1.84 -7.97 -12.95
CA ASP A 102 -0.55 -7.94 -12.29
C ASP A 102 -0.76 -7.91 -10.77
N ILE A 103 -0.43 -9.02 -10.12
CA ILE A 103 -0.63 -9.19 -8.67
C ILE A 103 0.18 -8.17 -7.87
N THR A 104 1.34 -7.73 -8.36
CA THR A 104 2.17 -6.76 -7.63
C THR A 104 1.51 -5.39 -7.60
N ILE A 105 0.86 -4.98 -8.68
CA ILE A 105 0.09 -3.74 -8.75
C ILE A 105 -1.14 -3.83 -7.83
N VAL A 106 -1.84 -4.97 -7.85
CA VAL A 106 -3.02 -5.20 -7.00
C VAL A 106 -2.66 -5.13 -5.51
N LEU A 107 -1.57 -5.78 -5.10
CA LEU A 107 -1.07 -5.74 -3.72
C LEU A 107 -0.68 -4.32 -3.28
N ASN A 108 0.01 -3.58 -4.15
CA ASN A 108 0.35 -2.18 -3.89
C ASN A 108 -0.89 -1.28 -3.82
N ALA A 109 -1.89 -1.54 -4.65
CA ALA A 109 -3.13 -0.77 -4.64
C ALA A 109 -3.97 -1.01 -3.37
N ALA A 110 -3.94 -2.22 -2.80
CA ALA A 110 -4.54 -2.48 -1.49
C ALA A 110 -3.94 -1.57 -0.42
N ILE A 111 -2.60 -1.53 -0.33
CA ILE A 111 -1.88 -0.67 0.62
C ILE A 111 -2.09 0.81 0.30
N GLY A 112 -2.13 1.19 -0.98
CA GLY A 112 -2.36 2.56 -1.40
C GLY A 112 -3.78 3.07 -1.11
N GLY A 113 -4.76 2.15 -0.92
CA GLY A 113 -6.12 2.46 -0.51
C GLY A 113 -6.27 2.68 1.00
N LEU A 114 -5.45 1.97 1.81
CA LEU A 114 -5.46 2.08 3.28
C LEU A 114 -5.02 3.47 3.75
#